data_cf33ed9bbdc8aee1cd678b7ddc007079
#
_entry.id   cf33ed9bbdc8aee1cd678b7ddc007079
#
_cell.length_a   1.000
_cell.length_b   1.000
_cell.length_c   1.000
_cell.angle_alpha   90.00
_cell.angle_beta   90.00
_cell.angle_gamma   90.00
#
_symmetry.space_group_name_H-M   'P 1'
#
loop_
_entity.id
_entity.type
_entity.pdbx_description
1 polymer ?
#
loop_
_entity_poly.entity_id
_entity_poly.type
_entity_poly.pdbx_seq_one_letter_code
_entity_poly.pdbx_strand_id
1 'polypeptide(L)'
;METNPEGTAQTYIFLVDNQDIALNIVMSGYQALCLVQEDDGYYFSADSFIEEMRSIQFTGSCQSAYHYVAACTVKWMNDKLQTFFKDAGLDGKAGWQLFKEKEYLGKLDNQKEVEKLLEQYILRFERDPREEPELSRFHLFDAKGNVKGVRDMEIVDYLVENVQFFVVGITPYYYEHGVFMEDHDGVRMKYRIQKLIYRDQVQSGVIKRIYNLLITQPKVHREAYELNKQPVRWINFKNGYYDPVTGEMLEHNPDYLTINQIPFPYYPEDCEQVLQGGENIKKYLASSLPNKEEQQTFWEYFGYCMTQDTQFQKFLTLKGNGGTGKSVAVSLIQHVVGITNMSSISLQDLNKRFYATGMYGKLLNACADIPCKAMENTDVLKKAVGEDTLIYEKKGQDAIHFHSYAKLLFLPMKCHRILRISQTLFIADY
;
A
#
# COMPACT_ATOMS: atom_id res chain seq x y z
N MET A 1 -21.90 -13.04 3.62
CA MET A 1 -21.49 -11.99 4.58
C MET A 1 -21.09 -12.70 5.85
N GLU A 2 -19.82 -12.95 6.01
CA GLU A 2 -19.27 -13.68 7.16
C GLU A 2 -18.99 -12.72 8.30
N THR A 3 -19.30 -13.16 9.50
CA THR A 3 -19.17 -12.44 10.76
C THR A 3 -17.70 -12.30 11.12
N ASN A 4 -17.25 -11.08 11.33
CA ASN A 4 -15.87 -10.73 11.67
C ASN A 4 -15.62 -10.96 13.19
N PRO A 5 -14.57 -11.67 13.58
CA PRO A 5 -14.15 -11.73 14.97
C PRO A 5 -13.43 -10.43 15.38
N GLU A 6 -13.47 -10.15 16.67
CA GLU A 6 -12.97 -8.96 17.34
C GLU A 6 -11.58 -8.50 16.86
N GLY A 7 -11.49 -7.26 16.34
CA GLY A 7 -10.23 -6.58 16.04
C GLY A 7 -10.02 -6.10 14.60
N THR A 8 -11.05 -6.09 13.75
CA THR A 8 -10.90 -5.71 12.33
C THR A 8 -10.94 -4.21 12.12
N ALA A 9 -10.07 -3.75 11.23
CA ALA A 9 -10.04 -2.38 10.73
C ALA A 9 -11.44 -1.95 10.25
N GLN A 10 -11.90 -0.81 10.74
CA GLN A 10 -13.19 -0.23 10.37
C GLN A 10 -13.20 0.05 8.87
N THR A 11 -14.19 -0.48 8.16
CA THR A 11 -14.32 -0.27 6.72
C THR A 11 -15.20 0.93 6.44
N TYR A 12 -14.62 1.96 5.81
CA TYR A 12 -15.34 3.16 5.40
C TYR A 12 -15.96 2.99 4.02
N ILE A 13 -17.25 3.33 3.90
CA ILE A 13 -17.98 3.36 2.63
C ILE A 13 -18.40 4.80 2.35
N PHE A 14 -17.84 5.38 1.31
CA PHE A 14 -18.16 6.75 0.89
C PHE A 14 -19.35 6.75 -0.07
N LEU A 15 -20.38 7.51 0.27
CA LEU A 15 -21.54 7.74 -0.58
C LEU A 15 -21.35 9.08 -1.28
N VAL A 16 -21.12 9.05 -2.58
CA VAL A 16 -20.80 10.24 -3.41
C VAL A 16 -21.80 10.35 -4.57
N ASP A 17 -21.90 11.52 -5.16
CA ASP A 17 -22.81 11.83 -6.28
C ASP A 17 -22.06 12.10 -7.61
N ASN A 18 -20.78 11.69 -7.68
CA ASN A 18 -19.96 11.88 -8.87
C ASN A 18 -19.11 10.63 -9.12
N GLN A 19 -19.16 10.12 -10.35
CA GLN A 19 -18.46 8.88 -10.75
C GLN A 19 -16.94 9.02 -10.71
N ASP A 20 -16.40 10.17 -11.07
CA ASP A 20 -14.94 10.40 -11.07
C ASP A 20 -14.42 10.44 -9.62
N ILE A 21 -15.20 11.03 -8.70
CA ILE A 21 -14.89 11.01 -7.27
C ILE A 21 -14.94 9.58 -6.74
N ALA A 22 -15.99 8.82 -7.06
CA ALA A 22 -16.11 7.43 -6.65
C ALA A 22 -14.92 6.58 -7.15
N LEU A 23 -14.55 6.74 -8.41
CA LEU A 23 -13.41 6.04 -9.00
C LEU A 23 -12.11 6.38 -8.30
N ASN A 24 -11.84 7.65 -8.03
CA ASN A 24 -10.63 8.08 -7.33
C ASN A 24 -10.56 7.56 -5.89
N ILE A 25 -11.69 7.50 -5.18
CA ILE A 25 -11.78 6.90 -3.85
C ILE A 25 -11.46 5.41 -3.90
N VAL A 26 -12.03 4.68 -4.86
CA VAL A 26 -11.75 3.25 -5.04
C VAL A 26 -10.29 3.02 -5.44
N MET A 27 -9.72 3.83 -6.33
CA MET A 27 -8.31 3.75 -6.69
C MET A 27 -7.37 4.06 -5.53
N SER A 28 -7.83 4.80 -4.53
CA SER A 28 -7.11 5.07 -3.28
C SER A 28 -7.28 3.96 -2.22
N GLY A 29 -7.94 2.84 -2.57
CA GLY A 29 -8.08 1.66 -1.72
C GLY A 29 -9.25 1.71 -0.74
N TYR A 30 -10.18 2.67 -0.89
CA TYR A 30 -11.40 2.77 -0.10
C TYR A 30 -12.63 2.32 -0.88
N GLN A 31 -13.73 2.03 -0.18
CA GLN A 31 -15.00 1.70 -0.82
C GLN A 31 -15.80 2.97 -1.11
N ALA A 32 -16.39 3.06 -2.29
CA ALA A 32 -17.28 4.14 -2.66
C ALA A 32 -18.52 3.62 -3.39
N LEU A 33 -19.66 4.25 -3.10
CA LEU A 33 -20.91 4.04 -3.83
C LEU A 33 -21.32 5.36 -4.47
N CYS A 34 -21.44 5.39 -5.80
CA CYS A 34 -21.89 6.56 -6.52
C CYS A 34 -23.41 6.57 -6.59
N LEU A 35 -24.02 7.61 -6.05
CA LEU A 35 -25.45 7.84 -6.05
C LEU A 35 -25.80 8.88 -7.11
N VAL A 36 -26.86 8.69 -7.84
CA VAL A 36 -27.40 9.68 -8.79
C VAL A 36 -28.42 10.60 -8.11
N GLN A 37 -28.65 11.78 -8.68
CA GLN A 37 -29.63 12.72 -8.15
C GLN A 37 -31.07 12.28 -8.36
N GLU A 38 -31.33 11.59 -9.47
CA GLU A 38 -32.64 11.08 -9.86
C GLU A 38 -32.56 9.57 -10.10
N ASP A 39 -33.62 8.86 -9.75
CA ASP A 39 -33.74 7.43 -10.01
C ASP A 39 -34.29 7.23 -11.43
N ASP A 40 -33.42 6.94 -12.39
CA ASP A 40 -33.79 6.64 -13.78
C ASP A 40 -33.95 5.13 -14.05
N GLY A 41 -33.95 4.31 -12.98
CA GLY A 41 -34.08 2.87 -13.03
C GLY A 41 -32.83 2.07 -13.43
N TYR A 42 -31.72 2.75 -13.73
CA TYR A 42 -30.45 2.12 -14.08
C TYR A 42 -29.33 2.45 -13.09
N TYR A 43 -29.50 3.47 -12.27
CA TYR A 43 -28.51 3.95 -11.34
C TYR A 43 -29.05 3.93 -9.91
N PHE A 44 -28.14 3.85 -8.96
CA PHE A 44 -28.47 3.76 -7.55
C PHE A 44 -28.61 5.16 -6.95
N SER A 45 -29.84 5.58 -6.68
CA SER A 45 -30.11 6.89 -6.07
C SER A 45 -29.99 6.85 -4.55
N ALA A 46 -30.02 8.04 -3.90
CA ALA A 46 -30.06 8.10 -2.43
C ALA A 46 -31.33 7.44 -1.87
N ASP A 47 -32.45 7.50 -2.59
CA ASP A 47 -33.71 6.85 -2.21
C ASP A 47 -33.60 5.34 -2.34
N SER A 48 -33.12 4.84 -3.47
CA SER A 48 -32.90 3.42 -3.70
C SER A 48 -31.94 2.83 -2.64
N PHE A 49 -30.87 3.54 -2.31
CA PHE A 49 -29.94 3.14 -1.26
C PHE A 49 -30.64 3.02 0.11
N ILE A 50 -31.45 4.02 0.49
CA ILE A 50 -32.18 4.03 1.77
C ILE A 50 -33.21 2.91 1.82
N GLU A 51 -33.93 2.65 0.73
CA GLU A 51 -34.91 1.56 0.63
C GLU A 51 -34.24 0.20 0.76
N GLU A 52 -33.14 -0.03 0.06
CA GLU A 52 -32.39 -1.28 0.13
C GLU A 52 -31.81 -1.50 1.51
N MET A 53 -31.22 -0.49 2.13
CA MET A 53 -30.71 -0.56 3.50
C MET A 53 -31.82 -0.84 4.52
N ARG A 54 -33.03 -0.33 4.32
CA ARG A 54 -34.20 -0.66 5.17
C ARG A 54 -34.70 -2.10 4.98
N SER A 55 -34.55 -2.65 3.77
CA SER A 55 -34.95 -4.03 3.47
C SER A 55 -34.01 -5.07 4.09
N ILE A 56 -32.76 -4.69 4.32
CA ILE A 56 -31.78 -5.53 5.01
C ILE A 56 -32.07 -5.47 6.50
N GLN A 57 -32.56 -6.57 7.08
CA GLN A 57 -32.70 -6.67 8.54
C GLN A 57 -31.30 -6.66 9.17
N PHE A 58 -30.87 -5.50 9.63
CA PHE A 58 -29.65 -5.38 10.41
C PHE A 58 -29.82 -6.13 11.74
N THR A 59 -29.28 -7.32 11.84
CA THR A 59 -29.02 -7.95 13.13
C THR A 59 -27.84 -7.22 13.76
N GLY A 60 -27.91 -6.89 15.05
CA GLY A 60 -27.01 -5.97 15.76
C GLY A 60 -25.49 -6.24 15.66
N SER A 61 -25.09 -7.40 15.12
CA SER A 61 -23.67 -7.74 14.86
C SER A 61 -23.10 -7.17 13.56
N CYS A 62 -23.92 -6.75 12.60
CA CYS A 62 -23.45 -6.11 11.34
C CYS A 62 -23.27 -4.60 11.45
N GLN A 63 -23.80 -3.96 12.48
CA GLN A 63 -23.78 -2.49 12.60
C GLN A 63 -22.40 -1.91 12.90
N SER A 64 -21.48 -2.70 13.44
CA SER A 64 -20.15 -2.23 13.87
C SER A 64 -19.04 -2.34 12.80
N ALA A 65 -19.30 -3.04 11.68
CA ALA A 65 -18.26 -3.33 10.70
C ALA A 65 -18.07 -2.23 9.64
N TYR A 66 -19.10 -1.38 9.40
CA TYR A 66 -19.07 -0.40 8.34
C TYR A 66 -19.38 1.01 8.84
N HIS A 67 -18.57 1.98 8.42
CA HIS A 67 -18.79 3.41 8.66
C HIS A 67 -19.21 4.08 7.36
N TYR A 68 -20.44 4.55 7.30
CA TYR A 68 -20.95 5.25 6.12
C TYR A 68 -20.60 6.73 6.17
N VAL A 69 -20.09 7.26 5.06
CA VAL A 69 -19.72 8.68 4.94
C VAL A 69 -20.53 9.32 3.83
N ALA A 70 -21.47 10.20 4.17
CA ALA A 70 -22.22 10.99 3.20
C ALA A 70 -21.35 12.12 2.67
N ALA A 71 -20.73 11.93 1.51
CA ALA A 71 -19.75 12.83 0.90
C ALA A 71 -20.19 13.33 -0.49
N CYS A 72 -21.50 13.46 -0.72
CA CYS A 72 -22.04 14.01 -1.96
C CYS A 72 -21.74 15.50 -2.08
N THR A 73 -21.55 16.01 -3.29
CA THR A 73 -21.38 17.42 -3.58
C THR A 73 -22.68 18.22 -3.39
N VAL A 74 -23.82 17.53 -3.49
CA VAL A 74 -25.16 18.09 -3.33
C VAL A 74 -25.61 17.99 -1.86
N LYS A 75 -25.83 19.14 -1.25
CA LYS A 75 -26.14 19.23 0.19
C LYS A 75 -27.39 18.45 0.61
N TRP A 76 -28.48 18.53 -0.14
CA TRP A 76 -29.72 17.86 0.25
C TRP A 76 -29.60 16.32 0.30
N MET A 77 -28.77 15.72 -0.57
CA MET A 77 -28.49 14.29 -0.52
C MET A 77 -27.75 13.92 0.78
N ASN A 78 -26.77 14.72 1.18
CA ASN A 78 -26.05 14.48 2.44
C ASN A 78 -26.99 14.63 3.64
N ASP A 79 -27.82 15.66 3.69
CA ASP A 79 -28.78 15.90 4.77
C ASP A 79 -29.77 14.71 4.89
N LYS A 80 -30.20 14.16 3.75
CA LYS A 80 -31.10 13.01 3.69
C LYS A 80 -30.43 11.72 4.21
N LEU A 81 -29.22 11.45 3.74
CA LEU A 81 -28.44 10.29 4.19
C LEU A 81 -28.11 10.38 5.68
N GLN A 82 -27.74 11.56 6.18
CA GLN A 82 -27.45 11.78 7.60
C GLN A 82 -28.69 11.56 8.48
N THR A 83 -29.85 12.01 8.03
CA THR A 83 -31.12 11.76 8.72
C THR A 83 -31.41 10.26 8.79
N PHE A 84 -31.24 9.54 7.66
CA PHE A 84 -31.41 8.11 7.62
C PHE A 84 -30.40 7.37 8.55
N PHE A 85 -29.13 7.72 8.53
CA PHE A 85 -28.12 7.09 9.41
C PHE A 85 -28.50 7.24 10.88
N LYS A 86 -28.93 8.43 11.27
CA LYS A 86 -29.36 8.72 12.64
C LYS A 86 -30.59 7.89 13.03
N ASP A 87 -31.60 7.83 12.16
CA ASP A 87 -32.85 7.10 12.42
C ASP A 87 -32.64 5.58 12.43
N ALA A 88 -31.74 5.09 11.62
CA ALA A 88 -31.37 3.68 11.54
C ALA A 88 -30.37 3.21 12.61
N GLY A 89 -29.85 4.13 13.42
CA GLY A 89 -28.81 3.82 14.41
C GLY A 89 -27.49 3.38 13.80
N LEU A 90 -27.23 3.77 12.54
CA LEU A 90 -25.97 3.49 11.85
C LEU A 90 -24.92 4.52 12.23
N ASP A 91 -23.65 4.08 12.28
CA ASP A 91 -22.51 4.99 12.47
C ASP A 91 -22.22 5.71 11.14
N GLY A 92 -23.01 6.72 10.85
CA GLY A 92 -22.91 7.54 9.65
C GLY A 92 -22.28 8.89 9.94
N LYS A 93 -21.37 9.32 9.07
CA LYS A 93 -20.58 10.55 9.20
C LYS A 93 -20.84 11.52 8.06
N ALA A 94 -20.74 12.82 8.35
CA ALA A 94 -20.93 13.87 7.36
C ALA A 94 -19.58 14.23 6.72
N GLY A 95 -19.43 13.91 5.44
CA GLY A 95 -18.21 14.16 4.67
C GLY A 95 -18.36 15.14 3.50
N TRP A 96 -19.55 15.72 3.35
CA TRP A 96 -19.89 16.52 2.18
C TRP A 96 -18.97 17.74 1.94
N GLN A 97 -18.33 18.28 2.97
CA GLN A 97 -17.39 19.39 2.82
C GLN A 97 -16.08 19.00 2.13
N LEU A 98 -15.74 17.72 2.09
CA LEU A 98 -14.52 17.22 1.44
C LEU A 98 -14.45 17.54 -0.04
N PHE A 99 -15.59 17.43 -0.72
CA PHE A 99 -15.67 17.51 -2.18
C PHE A 99 -16.49 18.71 -2.67
N LYS A 100 -16.86 19.63 -1.78
CA LYS A 100 -17.74 20.77 -2.07
C LYS A 100 -17.08 21.84 -2.93
N GLU A 101 -15.78 22.04 -2.84
CA GLU A 101 -15.10 23.10 -3.56
C GLU A 101 -14.71 22.63 -4.96
N LYS A 102 -15.17 23.35 -5.99
CA LYS A 102 -14.83 23.06 -7.40
C LYS A 102 -13.32 23.01 -7.67
N GLU A 103 -12.50 23.66 -6.86
CA GLU A 103 -11.04 23.58 -6.91
C GLU A 103 -10.51 22.19 -6.56
N TYR A 104 -11.19 21.42 -5.71
CA TYR A 104 -10.83 20.04 -5.41
C TYR A 104 -11.21 19.07 -6.53
N LEU A 105 -12.30 19.31 -7.23
CA LEU A 105 -12.69 18.48 -8.38
C LEU A 105 -11.65 18.52 -9.51
N GLY A 106 -10.99 19.68 -9.74
CA GLY A 106 -9.90 19.78 -10.71
C GLY A 106 -8.55 19.20 -10.23
N LYS A 107 -8.41 18.91 -8.93
CA LYS A 107 -7.22 18.27 -8.34
C LYS A 107 -7.39 16.78 -8.10
N LEU A 108 -8.58 16.25 -8.27
CA LEU A 108 -8.89 14.82 -8.13
C LEU A 108 -8.24 13.95 -9.23
N ASP A 109 -7.65 14.56 -10.26
CA ASP A 109 -6.77 13.88 -11.21
C ASP A 109 -5.44 13.42 -10.57
N ASN A 110 -5.14 13.89 -9.36
CA ASN A 110 -3.95 13.50 -8.61
C ASN A 110 -4.32 12.55 -7.45
N GLN A 111 -4.21 11.25 -7.69
CA GLN A 111 -4.51 10.19 -6.72
C GLN A 111 -3.87 10.40 -5.34
N LYS A 112 -2.64 10.96 -5.28
CA LYS A 112 -1.96 11.23 -4.00
C LYS A 112 -2.63 12.34 -3.18
N GLU A 113 -3.25 13.31 -3.82
CA GLU A 113 -4.01 14.36 -3.13
C GLU A 113 -5.33 13.81 -2.60
N VAL A 114 -5.98 12.91 -3.35
CA VAL A 114 -7.17 12.19 -2.89
C VAL A 114 -6.85 11.31 -1.68
N GLU A 115 -5.81 10.50 -1.76
CA GLU A 115 -5.32 9.67 -0.65
C GLU A 115 -5.08 10.50 0.61
N LYS A 116 -4.33 11.60 0.47
CA LYS A 116 -4.03 12.50 1.58
C LYS A 116 -5.29 13.15 2.17
N LEU A 117 -6.25 13.52 1.33
CA LEU A 117 -7.51 14.09 1.74
C LEU A 117 -8.36 13.08 2.52
N LEU A 118 -8.46 11.85 2.00
CA LEU A 118 -9.18 10.76 2.64
C LEU A 118 -8.52 10.35 3.96
N GLU A 119 -7.20 10.23 3.99
CA GLU A 119 -6.46 9.97 5.23
C GLU A 119 -6.72 11.04 6.28
N GLN A 120 -6.64 12.32 5.92
CA GLN A 120 -6.94 13.43 6.83
C GLN A 120 -8.39 13.40 7.32
N TYR A 121 -9.29 12.96 6.46
CA TYR A 121 -10.70 12.87 6.78
C TYR A 121 -11.00 11.71 7.72
N ILE A 122 -10.50 10.52 7.41
CA ILE A 122 -10.63 9.32 8.25
C ILE A 122 -9.99 9.57 9.62
N LEU A 123 -8.82 10.18 9.66
CA LEU A 123 -8.16 10.59 10.91
C LEU A 123 -9.01 11.53 11.79
N ARG A 124 -9.97 12.28 11.21
CA ARG A 124 -10.93 13.06 11.99
C ARG A 124 -12.07 12.23 12.59
N PHE A 125 -12.42 11.09 11.94
CA PHE A 125 -13.51 10.21 12.38
C PHE A 125 -13.06 9.06 13.26
N GLU A 126 -11.81 8.64 13.18
CA GLU A 126 -11.21 7.67 14.12
C GLU A 126 -11.14 8.19 15.57
N ARG A 127 -11.58 9.41 15.79
CA ARG A 127 -11.81 9.95 17.13
C ARG A 127 -13.20 9.57 17.61
N ASP A 128 -13.38 8.33 18.05
CA ASP A 128 -14.43 8.08 19.07
C ASP A 128 -13.91 8.67 20.40
N PRO A 129 -14.57 9.72 20.94
CA PRO A 129 -14.18 10.27 22.24
C PRO A 129 -14.28 9.25 23.39
N ARG A 130 -14.91 8.09 23.14
CA ARG A 130 -15.06 7.00 24.10
C ARG A 130 -13.87 6.03 24.09
N GLU A 131 -13.03 6.06 23.04
CA GLU A 131 -11.81 5.24 22.91
C GLU A 131 -10.52 6.07 23.09
N GLU A 132 -10.61 7.39 23.27
CA GLU A 132 -9.40 8.14 23.61
C GLU A 132 -8.94 7.70 25.00
N PRO A 133 -7.72 7.17 25.14
CA PRO A 133 -7.17 6.90 26.46
C PRO A 133 -7.21 8.18 27.24
N GLU A 134 -7.63 8.12 28.50
CA GLU A 134 -7.71 9.27 29.38
C GLU A 134 -6.37 10.02 29.35
N LEU A 135 -6.30 11.14 28.62
CA LEU A 135 -5.03 11.85 28.37
C LEU A 135 -4.35 12.30 29.66
N SER A 136 -5.14 12.41 30.75
CA SER A 136 -4.63 12.75 32.10
C SER A 136 -3.54 11.79 32.56
N ARG A 137 -3.61 10.49 32.20
CA ARG A 137 -2.60 9.49 32.58
C ARG A 137 -1.20 9.83 32.04
N PHE A 138 -1.13 10.53 30.93
CA PHE A 138 0.13 10.91 30.25
C PHE A 138 0.71 12.24 30.76
N HIS A 139 0.05 12.89 31.72
CA HIS A 139 0.46 14.21 32.20
C HIS A 139 0.77 14.21 33.69
N LEU A 140 1.67 15.11 34.07
CA LEU A 140 2.00 15.44 35.45
C LEU A 140 1.19 16.66 35.87
N PHE A 141 0.57 16.60 37.05
CA PHE A 141 -0.21 17.69 37.58
C PHE A 141 0.42 18.21 38.88
N ASP A 142 0.25 19.50 39.14
CA ASP A 142 0.59 20.09 40.44
C ASP A 142 -0.54 19.85 41.46
N ALA A 143 -0.34 20.29 42.71
CA ALA A 143 -1.33 20.17 43.78
C ALA A 143 -2.62 20.97 43.49
N LYS A 144 -2.61 21.90 42.52
CA LYS A 144 -3.75 22.70 42.12
C LYS A 144 -4.45 22.16 40.87
N GLY A 145 -3.98 21.01 40.32
CA GLY A 145 -4.52 20.39 39.13
C GLY A 145 -4.00 20.98 37.80
N ASN A 146 -3.01 21.87 37.81
CA ASN A 146 -2.42 22.39 36.59
C ASN A 146 -1.40 21.41 36.01
N VAL A 147 -1.34 21.30 34.68
CA VAL A 147 -0.37 20.46 33.99
C VAL A 147 1.05 21.00 34.17
N LYS A 148 1.94 20.20 34.72
CA LYS A 148 3.37 20.49 34.88
C LYS A 148 4.27 19.94 33.79
N GLY A 149 3.79 18.93 33.07
CA GLY A 149 4.59 18.27 32.04
C GLY A 149 3.98 16.97 31.56
N VAL A 150 4.74 16.25 30.76
CA VAL A 150 4.34 15.00 30.11
C VAL A 150 5.11 13.83 30.73
N ARG A 151 4.42 12.70 30.89
CA ARG A 151 5.00 11.43 31.35
C ARG A 151 5.50 10.64 30.15
N ASP A 152 6.73 10.92 29.73
CA ASP A 152 7.30 10.40 28.49
C ASP A 152 7.21 8.86 28.39
N MET A 153 7.59 8.15 29.44
CA MET A 153 7.59 6.68 29.43
C MET A 153 6.19 6.07 29.43
N GLU A 154 5.20 6.71 30.04
CA GLU A 154 3.81 6.25 29.97
C GLU A 154 3.28 6.30 28.51
N ILE A 155 3.69 7.30 27.74
CA ILE A 155 3.35 7.41 26.31
C ILE A 155 4.10 6.32 25.52
N VAL A 156 5.39 6.12 25.81
CA VAL A 156 6.20 5.08 25.16
C VAL A 156 5.61 3.70 25.40
N ASP A 157 5.34 3.37 26.66
CA ASP A 157 4.78 2.06 27.03
C ASP A 157 3.41 1.85 26.39
N TYR A 158 2.55 2.85 26.41
CA TYR A 158 1.26 2.80 25.74
C TYR A 158 1.38 2.54 24.23
N LEU A 159 2.30 3.23 23.54
CA LEU A 159 2.49 3.04 22.10
C LEU A 159 3.09 1.67 21.78
N VAL A 160 4.00 1.17 22.59
CA VAL A 160 4.59 -0.18 22.42
C VAL A 160 3.55 -1.28 22.59
N GLU A 161 2.57 -1.07 23.46
CA GLU A 161 1.51 -2.05 23.75
C GLU A 161 0.34 -1.98 22.75
N ASN A 162 -0.01 -0.78 22.27
CA ASN A 162 -1.24 -0.57 21.53
C ASN A 162 -1.03 -0.27 20.03
N VAL A 163 0.20 -0.13 19.57
CA VAL A 163 0.51 0.14 18.18
C VAL A 163 1.39 -0.97 17.60
N GLN A 164 0.95 -1.56 16.51
CA GLN A 164 1.76 -2.55 15.81
C GLN A 164 2.81 -1.84 14.96
N PHE A 165 4.04 -1.82 15.45
CA PHE A 165 5.19 -1.27 14.73
C PHE A 165 6.47 -1.98 15.15
N PHE A 166 7.51 -1.84 14.34
CA PHE A 166 8.87 -2.25 14.67
C PHE A 166 9.88 -1.27 14.09
N VAL A 167 11.13 -1.41 14.49
CA VAL A 167 12.24 -0.56 14.05
C VAL A 167 13.36 -1.44 13.49
N VAL A 168 13.84 -1.11 12.29
CA VAL A 168 15.06 -1.69 11.70
C VAL A 168 16.13 -0.61 11.63
N GLY A 169 17.24 -0.79 12.37
CA GLY A 169 18.21 0.29 12.57
C GLY A 169 17.55 1.46 13.31
N ILE A 170 17.33 2.57 12.62
CA ILE A 170 16.62 3.76 13.15
C ILE A 170 15.30 4.04 12.42
N THR A 171 14.92 3.19 11.48
CA THR A 171 13.74 3.37 10.63
C THR A 171 12.56 2.60 11.21
N PRO A 172 11.49 3.26 11.65
CA PRO A 172 10.28 2.59 12.08
C PRO A 172 9.43 2.13 10.91
N TYR A 173 8.74 1.01 11.11
CA TYR A 173 7.73 0.44 10.23
C TYR A 173 6.45 0.28 11.02
N TYR A 174 5.34 0.77 10.50
CA TYR A 174 4.02 0.64 11.13
C TYR A 174 3.12 -0.29 10.32
N TYR A 175 2.31 -1.07 11.02
CA TYR A 175 1.36 -1.99 10.40
C TYR A 175 0.07 -1.27 10.01
N GLU A 176 -0.35 -1.47 8.77
CA GLU A 176 -1.63 -0.97 8.28
C GLU A 176 -2.10 -1.83 7.11
N HIS A 177 -3.38 -2.24 7.14
CA HIS A 177 -4.02 -2.99 6.06
C HIS A 177 -3.23 -4.20 5.52
N GLY A 178 -2.66 -5.00 6.43
CA GLY A 178 -1.98 -6.25 6.06
C GLY A 178 -0.51 -6.12 5.67
N VAL A 179 0.11 -4.94 5.87
CA VAL A 179 1.51 -4.70 5.51
C VAL A 179 2.17 -3.73 6.48
N PHE A 180 3.46 -3.90 6.69
CA PHE A 180 4.28 -2.89 7.39
C PHE A 180 4.87 -1.90 6.39
N MET A 181 4.62 -0.62 6.63
CA MET A 181 5.10 0.48 5.79
C MET A 181 6.17 1.28 6.52
N GLU A 182 7.23 1.68 5.79
CA GLU A 182 8.28 2.54 6.31
C GLU A 182 7.71 3.91 6.73
N ASP A 183 7.92 4.31 7.97
CA ASP A 183 7.56 5.63 8.47
C ASP A 183 8.72 6.61 8.25
N HIS A 184 8.74 7.21 7.06
CA HIS A 184 9.78 8.16 6.69
C HIS A 184 9.85 9.32 7.69
N ASP A 185 11.06 9.54 8.24
CA ASP A 185 11.32 10.55 9.28
C ASP A 185 10.48 10.40 10.57
N GLY A 186 9.82 9.26 10.76
CA GLY A 186 8.97 8.97 11.93
C GLY A 186 7.75 9.89 12.03
N VAL A 187 7.21 10.34 10.90
CA VAL A 187 6.11 11.32 10.87
C VAL A 187 4.86 10.76 11.53
N ARG A 188 4.49 9.52 11.23
CA ARG A 188 3.30 8.88 11.80
C ARG A 188 3.46 8.61 13.30
N MET A 189 4.63 8.11 13.74
CA MET A 189 4.89 7.90 15.16
C MET A 189 4.89 9.21 15.94
N LYS A 190 5.51 10.26 15.41
CA LYS A 190 5.46 11.62 16.01
C LYS A 190 4.04 12.16 16.10
N TYR A 191 3.22 11.93 15.08
CA TYR A 191 1.81 12.31 15.09
C TYR A 191 1.01 11.53 16.14
N ARG A 192 1.23 10.21 16.29
CA ARG A 192 0.61 9.39 17.35
C ARG A 192 1.01 9.90 18.75
N ILE A 193 2.29 10.23 18.95
CA ILE A 193 2.78 10.86 20.18
C ILE A 193 2.02 12.18 20.45
N GLN A 194 1.90 13.03 19.42
CA GLN A 194 1.23 14.31 19.53
C GLN A 194 -0.24 14.18 19.97
N LYS A 195 -0.94 13.14 19.52
CA LYS A 195 -2.33 12.88 19.91
C LYS A 195 -2.50 12.53 21.39
N LEU A 196 -1.46 12.02 22.05
CA LEU A 196 -1.47 11.65 23.47
C LEU A 196 -1.08 12.79 24.40
N ILE A 197 -0.82 13.97 23.85
CA ILE A 197 -0.40 15.16 24.62
C ILE A 197 -1.50 16.22 24.50
N TYR A 198 -1.86 16.87 25.61
CA TYR A 198 -2.78 17.99 25.57
C TYR A 198 -2.27 19.08 24.62
N ARG A 199 -3.20 19.68 23.86
CA ARG A 199 -2.86 20.59 22.75
C ARG A 199 -1.97 21.76 23.16
N ASP A 200 -2.18 22.30 24.37
CA ASP A 200 -1.39 23.38 24.95
C ASP A 200 0.02 22.96 25.42
N GLN A 201 0.23 21.64 25.60
CA GLN A 201 1.51 21.04 26.00
C GLN A 201 2.33 20.50 24.80
N VAL A 202 1.77 20.55 23.59
CA VAL A 202 2.44 20.05 22.38
C VAL A 202 3.60 20.98 22.03
N GLN A 203 4.82 20.44 22.15
CA GLN A 203 6.06 21.13 21.79
C GLN A 203 6.94 20.16 20.98
N SER A 204 7.63 20.68 19.96
CA SER A 204 8.51 19.89 19.11
C SER A 204 9.60 19.16 19.87
N GLY A 205 10.13 19.79 20.93
CA GLY A 205 11.14 19.19 21.81
C GLY A 205 10.60 17.97 22.59
N VAL A 206 9.37 18.06 23.09
CA VAL A 206 8.68 16.96 23.80
C VAL A 206 8.44 15.79 22.85
N ILE A 207 7.86 16.06 21.66
CA ILE A 207 7.60 15.03 20.67
C ILE A 207 8.91 14.31 20.26
N LYS A 208 9.95 15.07 19.97
CA LYS A 208 11.26 14.51 19.57
C LYS A 208 11.89 13.64 20.68
N ARG A 209 11.78 14.07 21.93
CA ARG A 209 12.30 13.33 23.09
C ARG A 209 11.58 12.01 23.26
N ILE A 210 10.24 12.01 23.24
CA ILE A 210 9.42 10.79 23.37
C ILE A 210 9.67 9.87 22.17
N TYR A 211 9.72 10.40 20.95
CA TYR A 211 10.03 9.64 19.76
C TYR A 211 11.38 8.92 19.85
N ASN A 212 12.44 9.60 20.32
CA ASN A 212 13.74 8.98 20.50
C ASN A 212 13.70 7.84 21.54
N LEU A 213 12.96 8.04 22.64
CA LEU A 213 12.75 6.99 23.64
C LEU A 213 11.98 5.80 23.06
N LEU A 214 10.97 6.06 22.22
CA LEU A 214 10.15 5.03 21.59
C LEU A 214 10.96 4.15 20.64
N ILE A 215 11.73 4.75 19.74
CA ILE A 215 12.52 4.00 18.75
C ILE A 215 13.75 3.29 19.33
N THR A 216 14.13 3.58 20.57
CA THR A 216 15.23 2.90 21.26
C THR A 216 14.76 1.76 22.18
N GLN A 217 13.46 1.48 22.24
CA GLN A 217 12.96 0.37 23.05
C GLN A 217 13.39 -0.98 22.47
N PRO A 218 14.06 -1.87 23.25
CA PRO A 218 14.55 -3.15 22.72
C PRO A 218 13.45 -4.04 22.16
N LYS A 219 12.23 -3.97 22.72
CA LYS A 219 11.08 -4.79 22.30
C LYS A 219 10.63 -4.56 20.86
N VAL A 220 10.85 -3.36 20.34
CA VAL A 220 10.40 -2.99 18.99
C VAL A 220 11.46 -3.22 17.91
N HIS A 221 12.72 -3.49 18.28
CA HIS A 221 13.79 -3.72 17.30
C HIS A 221 13.65 -5.07 16.59
N ARG A 222 13.90 -5.05 15.29
CA ARG A 222 13.98 -6.24 14.44
C ARG A 222 15.19 -6.10 13.53
N GLU A 223 15.76 -7.25 13.20
CA GLU A 223 16.81 -7.32 12.18
C GLU A 223 16.20 -7.43 10.78
N ALA A 224 16.91 -6.95 9.77
CA ALA A 224 16.42 -6.96 8.39
C ALA A 224 16.07 -8.38 7.88
N TYR A 225 16.77 -9.41 8.35
CA TYR A 225 16.51 -10.81 7.99
C TYR A 225 15.27 -11.41 8.68
N GLU A 226 14.71 -10.73 9.68
CA GLU A 226 13.49 -11.16 10.37
C GLU A 226 12.22 -10.72 9.63
N LEU A 227 12.34 -9.87 8.61
CA LEU A 227 11.21 -9.39 7.83
C LEU A 227 10.71 -10.45 6.85
N ASN A 228 9.45 -10.34 6.45
CA ASN A 228 8.84 -11.19 5.43
C ASN A 228 8.91 -12.70 5.77
N LYS A 229 8.46 -13.07 6.95
CA LYS A 229 8.48 -14.47 7.45
C LYS A 229 7.46 -15.39 6.78
N GLN A 230 6.53 -14.85 5.99
CA GLN A 230 5.61 -15.67 5.19
C GLN A 230 6.39 -16.51 4.16
N PRO A 231 5.83 -17.62 3.65
CA PRO A 231 6.43 -18.38 2.57
C PRO A 231 6.73 -17.49 1.36
N VAL A 232 7.94 -17.57 0.80
CA VAL A 232 8.45 -16.66 -0.25
C VAL A 232 7.60 -16.66 -1.53
N ARG A 233 6.83 -17.73 -1.78
CA ARG A 233 5.91 -17.86 -2.91
C ARG A 233 4.54 -17.21 -2.67
N TRP A 234 4.17 -16.93 -1.42
CA TRP A 234 2.90 -16.27 -1.12
C TRP A 234 2.90 -14.83 -1.61
N ILE A 235 1.76 -14.43 -2.13
CA ILE A 235 1.58 -13.08 -2.63
C ILE A 235 0.66 -12.34 -1.66
N ASN A 236 1.14 -11.25 -1.08
CA ASN A 236 0.35 -10.40 -0.21
C ASN A 236 -0.49 -9.43 -1.05
N PHE A 237 -1.80 -9.64 -1.11
CA PHE A 237 -2.79 -8.76 -1.72
C PHE A 237 -3.47 -7.88 -0.66
N LYS A 238 -4.28 -6.90 -1.09
CA LYS A 238 -5.05 -6.04 -0.18
C LYS A 238 -6.02 -6.79 0.73
N ASN A 239 -6.53 -7.92 0.30
CA ASN A 239 -7.52 -8.73 1.00
C ASN A 239 -6.95 -10.03 1.63
N GLY A 240 -5.65 -10.25 1.62
CA GLY A 240 -5.03 -11.43 2.23
C GLY A 240 -3.80 -11.94 1.50
N TYR A 241 -3.27 -13.06 1.97
CA TYR A 241 -2.19 -13.78 1.29
C TYR A 241 -2.79 -14.84 0.36
N TYR A 242 -2.34 -14.85 -0.88
CA TYR A 242 -2.65 -15.91 -1.84
C TYR A 242 -1.53 -16.93 -1.88
N ASP A 243 -1.84 -18.21 -1.64
CA ASP A 243 -0.91 -19.31 -1.89
C ASP A 243 -1.17 -19.88 -3.30
N PRO A 244 -0.28 -19.66 -4.27
CA PRO A 244 -0.46 -20.14 -5.63
C PRO A 244 -0.38 -21.67 -5.76
N VAL A 245 0.05 -22.39 -4.73
CA VAL A 245 0.12 -23.86 -4.75
C VAL A 245 -1.20 -24.50 -4.34
N THR A 246 -1.84 -23.96 -3.30
CA THR A 246 -3.14 -24.45 -2.82
C THR A 246 -4.31 -23.77 -3.50
N GLY A 247 -4.10 -22.55 -4.05
CA GLY A 247 -5.16 -21.70 -4.60
C GLY A 247 -5.97 -20.97 -3.53
N GLU A 248 -5.54 -21.02 -2.28
CA GLU A 248 -6.28 -20.47 -1.14
C GLU A 248 -5.88 -19.02 -0.84
N MET A 249 -6.87 -18.25 -0.37
CA MET A 249 -6.67 -16.94 0.26
C MET A 249 -6.61 -17.12 1.77
N LEU A 250 -5.58 -16.54 2.39
CA LEU A 250 -5.32 -16.60 3.83
C LEU A 250 -5.38 -15.19 4.43
N GLU A 251 -5.77 -15.09 5.69
CA GLU A 251 -5.83 -13.82 6.38
C GLU A 251 -4.45 -13.19 6.60
N HIS A 252 -4.41 -11.86 6.69
CA HIS A 252 -3.20 -11.15 7.03
C HIS A 252 -2.74 -11.49 8.46
N ASN A 253 -1.44 -11.68 8.64
CA ASN A 253 -0.84 -11.88 9.95
C ASN A 253 0.34 -10.92 10.16
N PRO A 254 0.27 -9.99 11.11
CA PRO A 254 1.34 -9.05 11.41
C PRO A 254 2.64 -9.75 11.90
N ASP A 255 2.57 -10.96 12.44
CA ASP A 255 3.74 -11.71 12.88
C ASP A 255 4.69 -12.10 11.74
N TYR A 256 4.22 -12.08 10.50
CA TYR A 256 5.07 -12.29 9.33
C TYR A 256 5.98 -11.10 9.02
N LEU A 257 5.75 -9.93 9.63
CA LEU A 257 6.52 -8.70 9.40
C LEU A 257 6.65 -8.37 7.91
N THR A 258 5.57 -8.56 7.15
CA THR A 258 5.53 -8.38 5.69
C THR A 258 5.60 -6.90 5.33
N ILE A 259 6.56 -6.53 4.47
CA ILE A 259 6.78 -5.14 4.02
C ILE A 259 6.39 -4.91 2.55
N ASN A 260 5.84 -5.92 1.87
CA ASN A 260 5.39 -5.81 0.49
C ASN A 260 3.91 -6.19 0.40
N GLN A 261 3.15 -5.42 -0.37
CA GLN A 261 1.75 -5.73 -0.67
C GLN A 261 1.43 -5.27 -2.09
N ILE A 262 0.82 -6.16 -2.86
CA ILE A 262 0.25 -5.82 -4.17
C ILE A 262 -0.96 -4.90 -3.93
N PRO A 263 -1.05 -3.73 -4.60
CA PRO A 263 -2.01 -2.68 -4.25
C PRO A 263 -3.46 -2.96 -4.67
N PHE A 264 -3.79 -4.20 -5.00
CA PHE A 264 -5.11 -4.64 -5.43
C PHE A 264 -5.59 -5.82 -4.60
N PRO A 265 -6.91 -6.01 -4.43
CA PRO A 265 -7.47 -7.26 -3.94
C PRO A 265 -7.40 -8.34 -5.04
N TYR A 266 -7.37 -9.60 -4.64
CA TYR A 266 -7.40 -10.75 -5.52
C TYR A 266 -8.52 -11.70 -5.11
N TYR A 267 -9.34 -12.09 -6.07
CA TYR A 267 -10.48 -13.00 -5.89
C TYR A 267 -10.31 -14.17 -6.87
N PRO A 268 -9.74 -15.29 -6.42
CA PRO A 268 -9.46 -16.43 -7.31
C PRO A 268 -10.73 -17.00 -7.98
N GLU A 269 -11.87 -16.94 -7.31
CA GLU A 269 -13.18 -17.37 -7.80
C GLU A 269 -13.71 -16.53 -8.97
N ASP A 270 -13.32 -15.27 -9.05
CA ASP A 270 -13.79 -14.32 -10.08
C ASP A 270 -12.92 -14.33 -11.34
N CYS A 271 -11.83 -15.09 -11.36
CA CYS A 271 -10.85 -15.06 -12.47
C CYS A 271 -11.45 -15.38 -13.84
N GLU A 272 -12.51 -16.18 -13.91
CA GLU A 272 -13.19 -16.50 -15.18
C GLU A 272 -14.09 -15.36 -15.69
N GLN A 273 -14.69 -14.57 -14.78
CA GLN A 273 -15.62 -13.49 -15.12
C GLN A 273 -14.90 -12.21 -15.52
N VAL A 274 -13.76 -11.92 -14.90
CA VAL A 274 -12.96 -10.69 -15.12
C VAL A 274 -12.22 -10.68 -16.46
N LEU A 275 -12.18 -11.79 -17.18
CA LEU A 275 -11.50 -11.93 -18.46
C LEU A 275 -12.03 -11.01 -19.58
N GLN A 276 -13.22 -10.42 -19.44
CA GLN A 276 -13.75 -9.46 -20.43
C GLN A 276 -12.91 -8.19 -20.56
N GLY A 277 -12.30 -7.67 -19.48
CA GLY A 277 -11.36 -6.56 -19.53
C GLY A 277 -9.96 -6.92 -20.04
N GLY A 278 -9.56 -8.19 -19.95
CA GLY A 278 -8.24 -8.69 -20.35
C GLY A 278 -8.02 -8.83 -21.86
N GLU A 279 -9.06 -8.71 -22.68
CA GLU A 279 -8.98 -8.88 -24.14
C GLU A 279 -7.96 -7.95 -24.80
N ASN A 280 -7.90 -6.68 -24.37
CA ASN A 280 -6.98 -5.71 -24.92
C ASN A 280 -5.52 -6.04 -24.57
N ILE A 281 -5.28 -6.54 -23.35
CA ILE A 281 -3.94 -6.97 -22.92
C ILE A 281 -3.51 -8.22 -23.69
N LYS A 282 -4.42 -9.18 -23.89
CA LYS A 282 -4.16 -10.38 -24.70
C LYS A 282 -3.84 -10.01 -26.15
N LYS A 283 -4.64 -9.14 -26.78
CA LYS A 283 -4.39 -8.63 -28.14
C LYS A 283 -3.06 -7.91 -28.24
N TYR A 284 -2.77 -7.03 -27.27
CA TYR A 284 -1.50 -6.32 -27.21
C TYR A 284 -0.32 -7.29 -27.14
N LEU A 285 -0.34 -8.26 -26.22
CA LEU A 285 0.75 -9.23 -26.09
C LEU A 285 0.88 -10.11 -27.35
N ALA A 286 -0.23 -10.57 -27.91
CA ALA A 286 -0.19 -11.35 -29.16
C ALA A 286 0.39 -10.57 -30.35
N SER A 287 0.18 -9.25 -30.41
CA SER A 287 0.77 -8.39 -31.45
C SER A 287 2.24 -8.08 -31.20
N SER A 288 2.64 -7.95 -29.93
CA SER A 288 3.99 -7.57 -29.54
C SER A 288 4.92 -8.76 -29.37
N LEU A 289 4.39 -9.91 -28.97
CA LEU A 289 5.08 -11.20 -28.79
C LEU A 289 4.40 -12.26 -29.66
N PRO A 290 4.77 -12.41 -30.93
CA PRO A 290 4.13 -13.39 -31.82
C PRO A 290 4.34 -14.83 -31.41
N ASN A 291 5.43 -15.14 -30.70
CA ASN A 291 5.73 -16.48 -30.22
C ASN A 291 4.98 -16.79 -28.92
N LYS A 292 4.21 -17.87 -28.90
CA LYS A 292 3.44 -18.29 -27.71
C LYS A 292 4.31 -18.64 -26.50
N GLU A 293 5.50 -19.20 -26.71
CA GLU A 293 6.43 -19.50 -25.61
C GLU A 293 6.93 -18.22 -24.95
N GLU A 294 7.16 -17.18 -25.73
CA GLU A 294 7.55 -15.86 -25.21
C GLU A 294 6.41 -15.19 -24.46
N GLN A 295 5.17 -15.31 -24.94
CA GLN A 295 3.98 -14.84 -24.19
C GLN A 295 3.85 -15.56 -22.86
N GLN A 296 4.03 -16.90 -22.86
CA GLN A 296 3.98 -17.68 -21.63
C GLN A 296 5.08 -17.27 -20.67
N THR A 297 6.33 -17.16 -21.14
CA THR A 297 7.47 -16.71 -20.35
C THR A 297 7.24 -15.32 -19.74
N PHE A 298 6.62 -14.42 -20.51
CA PHE A 298 6.26 -13.09 -20.01
C PHE A 298 5.26 -13.18 -18.84
N TRP A 299 4.21 -13.99 -18.97
CA TRP A 299 3.23 -14.17 -17.90
C TRP A 299 3.79 -14.86 -16.66
N GLU A 300 4.63 -15.88 -16.86
CA GLU A 300 5.34 -16.54 -15.76
C GLU A 300 6.24 -15.56 -15.00
N TYR A 301 7.00 -14.76 -15.75
CA TYR A 301 7.85 -13.75 -15.15
C TYR A 301 7.03 -12.63 -14.46
N PHE A 302 5.89 -12.26 -15.02
CA PHE A 302 4.96 -11.32 -14.43
C PHE A 302 4.47 -11.82 -13.06
N GLY A 303 4.01 -13.06 -12.98
CA GLY A 303 3.63 -13.71 -11.72
C GLY A 303 4.79 -13.77 -10.73
N TYR A 304 5.97 -14.15 -11.23
CA TYR A 304 7.19 -14.20 -10.41
C TYR A 304 7.55 -12.84 -9.78
N CYS A 305 7.31 -11.73 -10.47
CA CYS A 305 7.53 -10.37 -9.94
C CYS A 305 6.67 -10.03 -8.71
N MET A 306 5.59 -10.74 -8.47
CA MET A 306 4.72 -10.51 -7.32
C MET A 306 5.17 -11.30 -6.06
N THR A 307 6.09 -12.23 -6.20
CA THR A 307 6.60 -13.09 -5.11
C THR A 307 7.96 -12.61 -4.60
N GLN A 308 8.39 -13.16 -3.48
CA GLN A 308 9.77 -12.98 -2.97
C GLN A 308 10.69 -14.15 -3.34
N ASP A 309 10.18 -15.11 -4.08
CA ASP A 309 10.94 -16.29 -4.53
C ASP A 309 12.08 -15.88 -5.49
N THR A 310 13.27 -16.44 -5.28
CA THR A 310 14.49 -16.17 -6.06
C THR A 310 15.07 -17.42 -6.71
N GLN A 311 14.39 -18.59 -6.56
CA GLN A 311 14.90 -19.90 -6.96
C GLN A 311 15.37 -20.00 -8.41
N PHE A 312 14.77 -19.22 -9.34
CA PHE A 312 15.13 -19.29 -10.75
C PHE A 312 16.42 -18.55 -11.08
N GLN A 313 16.84 -17.61 -10.24
CA GLN A 313 18.05 -16.79 -10.43
C GLN A 313 18.14 -16.18 -11.84
N LYS A 314 17.03 -15.62 -12.33
CA LYS A 314 16.90 -15.05 -13.67
C LYS A 314 16.46 -13.59 -13.63
N PHE A 315 16.88 -12.87 -14.64
CA PHE A 315 16.34 -11.53 -14.93
C PHE A 315 15.80 -11.46 -16.34
N LEU A 316 14.84 -10.58 -16.57
CA LEU A 316 14.18 -10.40 -17.85
C LEU A 316 14.78 -9.23 -18.62
N THR A 317 15.00 -9.44 -19.91
CA THR A 317 15.40 -8.39 -20.84
C THR A 317 14.42 -8.35 -22.01
N LEU A 318 13.76 -7.20 -22.21
CA LEU A 318 12.89 -6.95 -23.36
C LEU A 318 13.70 -6.24 -24.46
N LYS A 319 13.96 -6.94 -25.54
CA LYS A 319 14.71 -6.44 -26.70
C LYS A 319 13.75 -6.17 -27.85
N GLY A 320 14.02 -5.17 -28.68
CA GLY A 320 13.25 -4.87 -29.89
C GLY A 320 13.44 -3.43 -30.34
N ASN A 321 12.93 -3.12 -31.53
CA ASN A 321 13.01 -1.79 -32.13
C ASN A 321 12.19 -0.74 -31.37
N GLY A 322 12.38 0.55 -31.66
CA GLY A 322 11.53 1.61 -31.13
C GLY A 322 10.07 1.44 -31.56
N GLY A 323 9.12 1.79 -30.67
CA GLY A 323 7.69 1.76 -31.01
C GLY A 323 7.00 0.40 -30.94
N THR A 324 7.69 -0.66 -30.45
CA THR A 324 7.18 -2.04 -30.39
C THR A 324 6.42 -2.38 -29.12
N GLY A 325 6.09 -1.41 -28.26
CA GLY A 325 5.29 -1.64 -27.05
C GLY A 325 6.05 -2.04 -25.80
N LYS A 326 7.38 -2.21 -25.82
CA LYS A 326 8.16 -2.63 -24.62
C LYS A 326 7.86 -1.84 -23.35
N SER A 327 7.75 -0.50 -23.49
CA SER A 327 7.42 0.37 -22.35
C SER A 327 6.03 0.09 -21.78
N VAL A 328 5.09 -0.32 -22.64
CA VAL A 328 3.73 -0.72 -22.20
C VAL A 328 3.79 -2.01 -21.39
N ALA A 329 4.58 -3.01 -21.83
CA ALA A 329 4.78 -4.25 -21.06
C ALA A 329 5.37 -3.98 -19.67
N VAL A 330 6.38 -3.11 -19.61
CA VAL A 330 6.98 -2.71 -18.32
C VAL A 330 5.96 -1.98 -17.45
N SER A 331 5.24 -1.02 -18.01
CA SER A 331 4.21 -0.27 -17.29
C SER A 331 3.11 -1.17 -16.74
N LEU A 332 2.74 -2.23 -17.46
CA LEU A 332 1.77 -3.22 -16.98
C LEU A 332 2.28 -3.93 -15.71
N ILE A 333 3.51 -4.44 -15.75
CA ILE A 333 4.10 -5.09 -14.56
C ILE A 333 4.24 -4.10 -13.41
N GLN A 334 4.72 -2.88 -13.70
CA GLN A 334 4.89 -1.83 -12.70
C GLN A 334 3.59 -1.45 -12.03
N HIS A 335 2.51 -1.33 -12.80
CA HIS A 335 1.20 -0.98 -12.27
C HIS A 335 0.68 -2.05 -11.29
N VAL A 336 0.80 -3.32 -11.65
CA VAL A 336 0.33 -4.42 -10.80
C VAL A 336 1.20 -4.60 -9.56
N VAL A 337 2.53 -4.57 -9.71
CA VAL A 337 3.45 -4.69 -8.57
C VAL A 337 3.31 -3.51 -7.60
N GLY A 338 3.00 -2.33 -8.11
CA GLY A 338 2.83 -1.10 -7.35
C GLY A 338 4.14 -0.36 -7.08
N ILE A 339 4.06 0.97 -7.08
CA ILE A 339 5.23 1.88 -7.01
C ILE A 339 6.06 1.70 -5.73
N THR A 340 5.43 1.37 -4.62
CA THR A 340 6.09 1.15 -3.33
C THR A 340 6.99 -0.07 -3.32
N ASN A 341 6.65 -1.08 -4.14
CA ASN A 341 7.38 -2.34 -4.28
C ASN A 341 8.48 -2.31 -5.34
N MET A 342 8.77 -1.13 -5.90
CA MET A 342 9.66 -1.01 -7.04
C MET A 342 10.86 -0.12 -6.79
N SER A 343 11.91 -0.39 -7.59
CA SER A 343 13.03 0.52 -7.84
C SER A 343 13.28 0.64 -9.35
N SER A 344 14.05 1.65 -9.74
CA SER A 344 14.42 1.89 -11.14
C SER A 344 15.92 2.19 -11.25
N ILE A 345 16.74 1.21 -10.88
CA ILE A 345 18.19 1.32 -10.89
C ILE A 345 18.70 0.76 -12.21
N SER A 346 19.47 1.57 -12.92
CA SER A 346 20.06 1.12 -14.19
C SER A 346 21.12 0.06 -13.97
N LEU A 347 21.37 -0.75 -14.99
CA LEU A 347 22.36 -1.82 -14.94
C LEU A 347 23.76 -1.29 -14.61
N GLN A 348 24.11 -0.07 -15.11
CA GLN A 348 25.39 0.59 -14.84
C GLN A 348 25.48 1.14 -13.41
N ASP A 349 24.35 1.57 -12.86
CA ASP A 349 24.31 2.17 -11.52
C ASP A 349 24.31 1.12 -10.41
N LEU A 350 23.96 -0.13 -10.69
CA LEU A 350 23.99 -1.22 -9.71
C LEU A 350 25.35 -1.36 -9.00
N ASN A 351 26.44 -1.09 -9.71
CA ASN A 351 27.80 -1.15 -9.16
C ASN A 351 28.24 0.09 -8.39
N LYS A 352 27.44 1.17 -8.42
CA LYS A 352 27.77 2.39 -7.67
C LYS A 352 27.36 2.25 -6.21
N ARG A 353 28.22 2.79 -5.33
CA ARG A 353 27.94 2.84 -3.89
C ARG A 353 26.58 3.50 -3.63
N PHE A 354 25.83 3.00 -2.69
CA PHE A 354 24.47 3.41 -2.29
C PHE A 354 23.34 3.04 -3.27
N TYR A 355 23.60 2.72 -4.55
CA TYR A 355 22.51 2.42 -5.48
C TYR A 355 21.86 1.07 -5.22
N ALA A 356 22.63 0.03 -4.89
CA ALA A 356 22.09 -1.28 -4.52
C ALA A 356 21.12 -1.21 -3.33
N THR A 357 21.28 -0.20 -2.47
CA THR A 357 20.37 0.15 -1.37
C THR A 357 18.90 0.31 -1.84
N GLY A 358 18.68 0.84 -3.04
CA GLY A 358 17.37 1.03 -3.60
C GLY A 358 16.60 -0.27 -3.92
N MET A 359 17.26 -1.43 -3.87
CA MET A 359 16.59 -2.73 -4.04
C MET A 359 16.13 -3.35 -2.72
N TYR A 360 16.54 -2.79 -1.58
CA TYR A 360 16.14 -3.29 -0.27
C TYR A 360 14.61 -3.24 -0.12
N GLY A 361 14.01 -4.37 0.19
CA GLY A 361 12.57 -4.46 0.38
C GLY A 361 11.74 -4.27 -0.90
N LYS A 362 12.32 -4.45 -2.10
CA LYS A 362 11.60 -4.30 -3.37
C LYS A 362 11.34 -5.64 -4.04
N LEU A 363 10.16 -5.76 -4.68
CA LEU A 363 9.79 -6.93 -5.48
C LEU A 363 10.31 -6.83 -6.92
N LEU A 364 10.44 -5.61 -7.44
CA LEU A 364 10.83 -5.35 -8.83
C LEU A 364 11.85 -4.21 -8.92
N ASN A 365 12.88 -4.40 -9.71
CA ASN A 365 13.72 -3.32 -10.22
C ASN A 365 13.54 -3.26 -11.74
N ALA A 366 12.81 -2.27 -12.23
CA ALA A 366 12.55 -2.09 -13.65
C ALA A 366 13.20 -0.80 -14.14
N CYS A 367 14.13 -0.91 -15.08
CA CYS A 367 14.81 0.23 -15.68
C CYS A 367 14.72 0.17 -17.21
N ALA A 368 14.16 1.25 -17.77
CA ALA A 368 14.17 1.51 -19.22
C ALA A 368 15.47 2.19 -19.63
N ASP A 369 15.73 2.16 -20.95
CA ASP A 369 16.78 2.96 -21.60
C ASP A 369 18.21 2.69 -21.10
N ILE A 370 18.60 1.40 -21.08
CA ILE A 370 19.97 1.04 -20.74
C ILE A 370 20.89 1.32 -21.94
N PRO A 371 21.90 2.20 -21.78
CA PRO A 371 22.91 2.40 -22.81
C PRO A 371 23.65 1.11 -23.12
N CYS A 372 23.96 0.86 -24.41
CA CYS A 372 24.66 -0.33 -24.86
C CYS A 372 26.16 -0.38 -24.50
N LYS A 373 26.59 0.23 -23.42
CA LYS A 373 27.95 0.05 -22.92
C LYS A 373 28.09 -1.30 -22.26
N ALA A 374 29.11 -2.06 -22.61
CA ALA A 374 29.42 -3.30 -21.92
C ALA A 374 29.59 -3.03 -20.42
N MET A 375 28.98 -3.87 -19.59
CA MET A 375 29.28 -3.84 -18.16
C MET A 375 30.70 -4.35 -17.93
N GLU A 376 31.51 -3.51 -17.31
CA GLU A 376 32.88 -3.90 -16.92
C GLU A 376 32.86 -4.86 -15.71
N ASN A 377 31.85 -4.74 -14.85
CA ASN A 377 31.68 -5.58 -13.66
C ASN A 377 30.21 -6.05 -13.53
N THR A 378 29.98 -7.34 -13.41
CA THR A 378 28.68 -7.99 -13.25
C THR A 378 28.46 -8.53 -11.84
N ASP A 379 29.35 -8.25 -10.88
CA ASP A 379 29.30 -8.87 -9.55
C ASP A 379 28.03 -8.53 -8.78
N VAL A 380 27.63 -7.24 -8.75
CA VAL A 380 26.41 -6.83 -8.06
C VAL A 380 25.17 -7.38 -8.74
N LEU A 381 25.15 -7.46 -10.08
CA LEU A 381 24.06 -8.09 -10.82
C LEU A 381 23.92 -9.57 -10.45
N LYS A 382 25.03 -10.32 -10.43
CA LYS A 382 25.02 -11.74 -10.04
C LYS A 382 24.55 -11.92 -8.61
N LYS A 383 25.03 -11.07 -7.68
CA LYS A 383 24.59 -11.08 -6.29
C LYS A 383 23.12 -10.79 -6.15
N ALA A 384 22.61 -9.78 -6.90
CA ALA A 384 21.20 -9.40 -6.84
C ALA A 384 20.24 -10.48 -7.35
N VAL A 385 20.71 -11.34 -8.29
CA VAL A 385 19.90 -12.43 -8.86
C VAL A 385 20.16 -13.75 -8.14
N GLY A 386 21.36 -13.93 -7.55
CA GLY A 386 21.88 -15.19 -7.03
C GLY A 386 21.72 -15.40 -5.52
N GLU A 387 20.89 -14.61 -4.82
CA GLU A 387 20.71 -14.71 -3.35
C GLU A 387 21.96 -14.35 -2.51
N ASP A 388 22.98 -13.79 -3.10
CA ASP A 388 24.15 -13.33 -2.37
C ASP A 388 23.82 -12.08 -1.56
N THR A 389 24.60 -11.87 -0.49
CA THR A 389 24.44 -10.72 0.38
C THR A 389 24.82 -9.43 -0.32
N LEU A 390 23.91 -8.46 -0.28
CA LEU A 390 24.11 -7.07 -0.66
C LEU A 390 24.22 -6.19 0.59
N ILE A 391 24.78 -5.01 0.42
CA ILE A 391 24.94 -4.03 1.48
C ILE A 391 23.95 -2.88 1.24
N TYR A 392 23.11 -2.62 2.25
CA TYR A 392 22.23 -1.47 2.31
C TYR A 392 22.93 -0.39 3.14
N GLU A 393 23.28 0.71 2.50
CA GLU A 393 23.91 1.85 3.15
C GLU A 393 23.06 3.11 2.97
N LYS A 394 22.58 3.69 4.06
CA LYS A 394 22.07 5.07 4.06
C LYS A 394 23.16 6.01 4.59
N LYS A 395 23.22 7.22 4.05
CA LYS A 395 24.20 8.23 4.49
C LYS A 395 24.01 8.53 5.99
N GLY A 396 25.05 8.30 6.78
CA GLY A 396 25.04 8.53 8.22
C GLY A 396 24.41 7.43 9.06
N GLN A 397 24.19 6.24 8.50
CA GLN A 397 23.70 5.05 9.19
C GLN A 397 24.68 3.88 9.01
N ASP A 398 24.64 2.93 9.94
CA ASP A 398 25.40 1.70 9.81
C ASP A 398 24.90 0.87 8.64
N ALA A 399 25.81 0.14 8.00
CA ALA A 399 25.50 -0.72 6.88
C ALA A 399 24.69 -1.95 7.34
N ILE A 400 23.61 -2.26 6.63
CA ILE A 400 22.79 -3.44 6.86
C ILE A 400 23.05 -4.44 5.73
N HIS A 401 23.25 -5.70 6.08
CA HIS A 401 23.35 -6.79 5.11
C HIS A 401 21.96 -7.35 4.79
N PHE A 402 21.66 -7.53 3.51
CA PHE A 402 20.37 -8.07 3.06
C PHE A 402 20.51 -8.96 1.83
N HIS A 403 19.54 -9.84 1.63
CA HIS A 403 19.38 -10.61 0.39
C HIS A 403 18.30 -9.94 -0.47
N SER A 404 18.64 -9.64 -1.73
CA SER A 404 17.68 -9.06 -2.65
C SER A 404 16.76 -10.15 -3.20
N TYR A 405 15.47 -9.90 -3.16
CA TYR A 405 14.47 -10.71 -3.86
C TYR A 405 13.80 -9.93 -5.02
N ALA A 406 14.33 -8.76 -5.34
CA ALA A 406 13.84 -7.95 -6.45
C ALA A 406 14.09 -8.63 -7.79
N LYS A 407 13.05 -8.85 -8.58
CA LYS A 407 13.18 -9.29 -9.96
C LYS A 407 13.70 -8.14 -10.81
N LEU A 408 14.65 -8.44 -11.70
CA LEU A 408 15.29 -7.41 -12.50
C LEU A 408 14.73 -7.42 -13.92
N LEU A 409 14.19 -6.27 -14.36
CA LEU A 409 13.62 -6.08 -15.68
C LEU A 409 14.34 -4.93 -16.38
N PHE A 410 14.93 -5.22 -17.54
CA PHE A 410 15.72 -4.26 -18.28
C PHE A 410 15.28 -4.11 -19.74
N LEU A 411 15.30 -2.87 -20.25
CA LEU A 411 15.03 -2.52 -21.63
C LEU A 411 16.32 -1.95 -22.26
N PRO A 412 17.15 -2.77 -22.92
CA PRO A 412 18.31 -2.24 -23.62
C PRO A 412 17.90 -1.47 -24.88
N MET A 413 18.48 -0.30 -25.08
CA MET A 413 18.46 0.37 -26.38
C MET A 413 19.29 -0.46 -27.37
N LYS A 414 18.92 -0.47 -28.67
CA LYS A 414 19.55 -1.18 -29.80
C LYS A 414 20.96 -1.69 -29.50
N CYS A 415 21.08 -2.94 -29.08
CA CYS A 415 22.37 -3.55 -28.76
C CYS A 415 22.58 -4.85 -29.55
N HIS A 416 23.63 -4.89 -30.35
CA HIS A 416 24.01 -6.08 -31.11
C HIS A 416 24.77 -7.12 -30.28
N ARG A 417 25.23 -6.75 -29.08
CA ARG A 417 25.92 -7.64 -28.14
C ARG A 417 25.27 -7.55 -26.77
N ILE A 418 24.29 -8.41 -26.53
CA ILE A 418 23.76 -8.59 -25.20
C ILE A 418 24.70 -9.52 -24.42
N LEU A 419 24.96 -9.18 -23.18
CA LEU A 419 25.64 -10.01 -22.22
C LEU A 419 25.10 -11.44 -22.26
N ARG A 420 25.88 -12.40 -22.77
CA ARG A 420 25.63 -13.82 -22.58
C ARG A 420 25.93 -14.15 -21.11
N ILE A 421 25.02 -13.79 -20.22
CA ILE A 421 25.04 -14.24 -18.85
C ILE A 421 24.09 -15.42 -18.78
N SER A 422 24.54 -16.54 -18.23
CA SER A 422 23.75 -17.77 -18.07
C SER A 422 22.44 -17.57 -17.27
N GLN A 423 22.29 -16.44 -16.61
CA GLN A 423 21.17 -16.04 -15.77
C GLN A 423 20.14 -15.18 -16.51
N THR A 424 20.34 -14.84 -17.79
CA THR A 424 19.39 -14.01 -18.54
C THR A 424 18.29 -14.88 -19.12
N LEU A 425 17.05 -14.54 -18.81
CA LEU A 425 15.88 -15.02 -19.52
C LEU A 425 15.63 -14.07 -20.69
N PHE A 426 15.72 -14.56 -21.92
CA PHE A 426 15.41 -13.73 -23.09
C PHE A 426 13.95 -13.83 -23.41
N ILE A 427 13.32 -12.70 -23.58
CA ILE A 427 12.10 -12.60 -24.34
C ILE A 427 12.35 -11.65 -25.48
N ALA A 428 12.25 -12.22 -26.67
CA ALA A 428 11.92 -11.69 -27.96
C ALA A 428 12.73 -10.52 -28.53
N ASP A 429 13.04 -10.68 -29.77
CA ASP A 429 13.11 -9.58 -30.74
C ASP A 429 11.66 -9.10 -31.03
N TYR A 430 11.24 -7.99 -30.44
CA TYR A 430 10.04 -7.27 -30.81
C TYR A 430 10.18 -6.65 -32.18
#